data_0618ab999ae8d8edea8891ad1abbbd09
#
_entry.id   0618ab999ae8d8edea8891ad1abbbd09
#
_cell.length_a   1.000
_cell.length_b   1.000
_cell.length_c   1.000
_cell.angle_alpha   90.00
_cell.angle_beta   90.00
_cell.angle_gamma   90.00
#
_symmetry.space_group_name_H-M   'P 1'
#
loop_
_entity.id
_entity.type
_entity.pdbx_description
1 polymer ?
#
loop_
_entity_poly.entity_id
_entity_poly.type
_entity_poly.pdbx_seq_one_letter_code
_entity_poly.pdbx_strand_id
1 'polypeptide(L)'
;MSYWCEATVVDGIVTRAVRITAGVDGRIDDVTAGVPRRDDDIALGVVMPGAGNAHSHAFHRLLRGRTHGAGGDFWLWREAMYAAASRLDPALYREVARAVFAEMLVCGYTAVGEFHYLHHRHDGAAYAEPHAMELALAHAARDVGIRLVLLDTVYLAGGIGAPLEPRQRAFGDGSAVGWLRRWHALDAALPVDGLVTLGAAIHSVRAVSRGDIRTVVDGLPPHVPLHVHVSEQPRENAESFAAYGLSPVGVLAEAGALGPRLALVHGTHLSDADVAAVGAAGAHVVMCPTTEADLGDGIGPARRLADAGARIALGSDQNAVVDPFLEMRGLEAGERLASGRRGCFDPAALAGAAGAGGYAALGLGSHALAVGDHCDLVEVDTASIRTAGSALAQLPLSATAADVRRVVVAGRVVADGGILVGAGDGTGTAGTDPATLLRSAIAAVDGDAAREESR
;
A
#
# COMPACT_ATOMS: atom_id res chain seq x y z
N MET A 1 14.77 20.29 -10.38
CA MET A 1 15.23 20.67 -9.03
C MET A 1 16.48 19.90 -8.68
N SER A 2 17.36 20.45 -7.82
CA SER A 2 18.60 19.79 -7.42
C SER A 2 18.64 19.64 -5.89
N TYR A 3 18.91 18.42 -5.43
CA TYR A 3 19.04 18.05 -4.04
C TYR A 3 20.48 17.65 -3.75
N TRP A 4 21.08 18.22 -2.70
CA TRP A 4 22.37 17.75 -2.20
C TRP A 4 22.17 17.03 -0.88
N CYS A 5 22.53 15.74 -0.87
CA CYS A 5 22.38 14.84 0.26
C CYS A 5 23.75 14.68 0.96
N GLU A 6 23.79 14.86 2.29
CA GLU A 6 25.00 14.57 3.06
C GLU A 6 25.40 13.09 2.87
N ALA A 7 24.42 12.19 2.86
CA ALA A 7 24.59 10.81 2.47
C ALA A 7 23.30 10.23 1.88
N THR A 8 23.43 9.22 1.02
CA THR A 8 22.32 8.34 0.61
C THR A 8 22.58 6.94 1.13
N VAL A 9 21.50 6.22 1.48
CA VAL A 9 21.54 4.82 1.89
C VAL A 9 20.64 4.02 0.95
N VAL A 10 21.25 3.29 0.03
CA VAL A 10 20.56 2.47 -0.98
C VAL A 10 21.16 1.07 -0.93
N ASP A 11 20.31 0.03 -0.82
CA ASP A 11 20.74 -1.38 -0.74
C ASP A 11 21.84 -1.62 0.33
N GLY A 12 21.76 -0.91 1.46
CA GLY A 12 22.76 -0.98 2.53
C GLY A 12 24.08 -0.25 2.24
N ILE A 13 24.23 0.32 1.03
CA ILE A 13 25.42 1.09 0.63
C ILE A 13 25.23 2.56 1.05
N VAL A 14 26.20 3.07 1.80
CA VAL A 14 26.24 4.49 2.21
C VAL A 14 27.14 5.26 1.25
N THR A 15 26.56 6.18 0.49
CA THR A 15 27.30 7.08 -0.41
C THR A 15 27.20 8.51 0.10
N ARG A 16 28.34 9.23 0.20
CA ARG A 16 28.40 10.59 0.78
C ARG A 16 28.45 11.66 -0.29
N ALA A 17 27.96 12.86 0.07
CA ALA A 17 28.01 14.07 -0.74
C ALA A 17 27.40 13.83 -2.14
N VAL A 18 26.14 13.38 -2.17
CA VAL A 18 25.44 12.99 -3.39
C VAL A 18 24.52 14.11 -3.86
N ARG A 19 24.67 14.53 -5.11
CA ARG A 19 23.67 15.39 -5.77
C ARG A 19 22.74 14.54 -6.60
N ILE A 20 21.41 14.76 -6.41
CA ILE A 20 20.34 14.16 -7.20
C ILE A 20 19.60 15.29 -7.91
N THR A 21 19.52 15.25 -9.23
CA THR A 21 18.78 16.23 -10.04
C THR A 21 17.48 15.61 -10.54
N ALA A 22 16.36 16.26 -10.23
CA ALA A 22 15.03 15.86 -10.70
C ALA A 22 14.69 16.61 -11.99
N GLY A 23 14.23 15.86 -12.99
CA GLY A 23 13.63 16.34 -14.22
C GLY A 23 12.26 16.97 -14.03
N VAL A 24 11.74 17.55 -15.10
CA VAL A 24 10.41 18.19 -15.11
C VAL A 24 9.27 17.16 -15.02
N ASP A 25 9.54 15.94 -15.38
CA ASP A 25 8.64 14.77 -15.28
C ASP A 25 8.64 14.09 -13.91
N GLY A 26 9.42 14.63 -12.96
CA GLY A 26 9.55 14.09 -11.61
C GLY A 26 10.43 12.84 -11.50
N ARG A 27 11.21 12.54 -12.56
CA ARG A 27 12.21 11.46 -12.55
C ARG A 27 13.60 12.01 -12.26
N ILE A 28 14.51 11.13 -11.92
CA ILE A 28 15.92 11.46 -11.68
C ILE A 28 16.63 11.58 -13.03
N ASP A 29 17.17 12.77 -13.33
CA ASP A 29 17.96 13.05 -14.53
C ASP A 29 19.45 12.77 -14.31
N ASP A 30 19.95 13.02 -13.08
CA ASP A 30 21.37 12.84 -12.74
C ASP A 30 21.56 12.47 -11.26
N VAL A 31 22.58 11.64 -11.02
CA VAL A 31 23.06 11.28 -9.68
C VAL A 31 24.60 11.36 -9.69
N THR A 32 25.15 12.31 -8.96
CA THR A 32 26.60 12.50 -8.88
C THR A 32 27.08 12.45 -7.43
N ALA A 33 27.97 11.50 -7.11
CA ALA A 33 28.55 11.33 -5.78
C ALA A 33 29.87 12.09 -5.60
N GLY A 34 30.26 12.38 -4.35
CA GLY A 34 31.52 13.01 -4.00
C GLY A 34 31.64 14.47 -4.43
N VAL A 35 30.52 15.18 -4.60
CA VAL A 35 30.48 16.57 -5.06
C VAL A 35 30.15 17.54 -3.94
N PRO A 36 30.73 18.77 -3.94
CA PRO A 36 30.37 19.81 -2.99
C PRO A 36 28.95 20.30 -3.25
N ARG A 37 28.29 20.78 -2.20
CA ARG A 37 27.00 21.48 -2.29
C ARG A 37 27.16 22.78 -3.09
N ARG A 38 26.18 23.09 -3.93
CA ARG A 38 26.01 24.39 -4.61
C ARG A 38 25.02 25.26 -3.86
N ASP A 39 25.02 26.56 -4.15
CA ASP A 39 24.14 27.53 -3.48
C ASP A 39 22.66 27.32 -3.83
N ASP A 40 22.38 26.80 -5.01
CA ASP A 40 21.04 26.48 -5.54
C ASP A 40 20.54 25.05 -5.17
N ASP A 41 21.38 24.23 -4.54
CA ASP A 41 20.98 22.91 -4.08
C ASP A 41 20.09 23.00 -2.83
N ILE A 42 18.98 22.25 -2.82
CA ILE A 42 18.23 21.99 -1.60
C ILE A 42 19.03 20.98 -0.77
N ALA A 43 19.48 21.41 0.41
CA ALA A 43 20.25 20.56 1.29
C ALA A 43 19.36 19.55 2.03
N LEU A 44 19.73 18.29 1.97
CA LEU A 44 19.18 17.17 2.73
C LEU A 44 20.29 16.50 3.55
N GLY A 45 19.95 15.95 4.70
CA GLY A 45 20.84 15.12 5.53
C GLY A 45 21.03 13.73 4.94
N VAL A 46 20.67 12.71 5.71
CA VAL A 46 20.73 11.31 5.26
C VAL A 46 19.43 10.93 4.56
N VAL A 47 19.56 10.45 3.33
CA VAL A 47 18.42 10.18 2.43
C VAL A 47 18.35 8.68 2.10
N MET A 48 17.14 8.15 2.14
CA MET A 48 16.77 6.83 1.64
C MET A 48 15.79 6.97 0.46
N PRO A 49 15.67 5.95 -0.42
CA PRO A 49 14.53 5.84 -1.31
C PRO A 49 13.22 5.91 -0.50
N GLY A 50 12.21 6.58 -1.03
CA GLY A 50 10.89 6.62 -0.40
C GLY A 50 10.27 5.22 -0.31
N ALA A 51 9.49 4.95 0.74
CA ALA A 51 8.82 3.67 0.87
C ALA A 51 7.58 3.60 -0.04
N GLY A 52 7.38 2.44 -0.69
CA GLY A 52 6.16 2.09 -1.38
C GLY A 52 5.27 1.25 -0.48
N ASN A 53 4.13 1.79 -0.06
CA ASN A 53 3.10 1.05 0.64
C ASN A 53 2.35 0.17 -0.37
N ALA A 54 2.74 -1.10 -0.49
CA ALA A 54 2.22 -1.96 -1.56
C ALA A 54 0.78 -2.43 -1.32
N HIS A 55 0.21 -2.19 -0.14
CA HIS A 55 -1.16 -2.58 0.18
C HIS A 55 -1.74 -1.70 1.30
N SER A 56 -2.90 -1.10 1.05
CA SER A 56 -3.63 -0.26 1.97
C SER A 56 -5.12 -0.27 1.69
N HIS A 57 -5.90 -0.12 2.75
CA HIS A 57 -7.32 0.24 2.74
C HIS A 57 -7.48 1.52 3.55
N ALA A 58 -7.53 2.68 2.91
CA ALA A 58 -7.55 3.97 3.59
C ALA A 58 -8.69 4.08 4.61
N PHE A 59 -9.89 3.58 4.29
CA PHE A 59 -11.04 3.67 5.18
C PHE A 59 -10.93 2.80 6.44
N HIS A 60 -10.10 1.74 6.44
CA HIS A 60 -9.85 0.93 7.65
C HIS A 60 -9.16 1.75 8.75
N ARG A 61 -8.51 2.86 8.40
CA ARG A 61 -7.94 3.80 9.38
C ARG A 61 -8.97 4.30 10.40
N LEU A 62 -10.25 4.33 10.03
CA LEU A 62 -11.36 4.68 10.93
C LEU A 62 -11.53 3.69 12.09
N LEU A 63 -10.99 2.48 11.98
CA LEU A 63 -11.11 1.41 12.97
C LEU A 63 -9.99 1.43 14.02
N ARG A 64 -8.87 2.15 13.77
CA ARG A 64 -7.71 2.18 14.66
C ARG A 64 -8.10 2.57 16.09
N GLY A 65 -7.76 1.69 17.05
CA GLY A 65 -8.07 1.90 18.48
C GLY A 65 -9.55 1.76 18.84
N ARG A 66 -10.40 1.18 17.96
CA ARG A 66 -11.84 1.06 18.17
C ARG A 66 -12.35 -0.38 18.17
N THR A 67 -11.53 -1.35 17.83
CA THR A 67 -11.95 -2.75 17.61
C THR A 67 -11.39 -3.78 18.60
N HIS A 68 -10.56 -3.36 19.56
CA HIS A 68 -9.88 -4.25 20.52
C HIS A 68 -10.67 -4.52 21.80
N GLY A 69 -11.89 -3.99 21.95
CA GLY A 69 -12.74 -4.21 23.12
C GLY A 69 -13.34 -5.63 23.11
N ALA A 70 -13.66 -6.15 24.31
CA ALA A 70 -14.39 -7.42 24.48
C ALA A 70 -13.76 -8.68 23.85
N GLY A 71 -12.41 -8.75 23.77
CA GLY A 71 -11.72 -9.90 23.19
C GLY A 71 -11.86 -9.98 21.67
N GLY A 72 -11.88 -8.82 21.00
CA GLY A 72 -12.10 -8.68 19.55
C GLY A 72 -11.37 -9.69 18.72
N ASP A 73 -12.10 -10.37 17.85
CA ASP A 73 -11.57 -11.28 16.86
C ASP A 73 -11.73 -10.68 15.45
N PHE A 74 -11.21 -11.36 14.44
CA PHE A 74 -11.33 -10.99 13.03
C PHE A 74 -12.79 -10.70 12.61
N TRP A 75 -13.78 -11.42 13.18
CA TRP A 75 -15.18 -11.28 12.80
C TRP A 75 -15.79 -9.99 13.35
N LEU A 76 -15.48 -9.63 14.60
CA LEU A 76 -15.89 -8.35 15.20
C LEU A 76 -15.26 -7.16 14.47
N TRP A 77 -13.98 -7.29 14.09
CA TRP A 77 -13.31 -6.30 13.25
C TRP A 77 -14.03 -6.15 11.90
N ARG A 78 -14.38 -7.26 11.24
CA ARG A 78 -15.09 -7.26 9.96
C ARG A 78 -16.46 -6.59 10.05
N GLU A 79 -17.22 -6.80 11.13
CA GLU A 79 -18.49 -6.09 11.36
C GLU A 79 -18.28 -4.57 11.47
N ALA A 80 -17.28 -4.13 12.23
CA ALA A 80 -16.93 -2.71 12.35
C ALA A 80 -16.49 -2.11 11.01
N MET A 81 -15.77 -2.88 10.18
CA MET A 81 -15.37 -2.49 8.84
C MET A 81 -16.58 -2.24 7.92
N TYR A 82 -17.57 -3.16 7.90
CA TYR A 82 -18.79 -2.94 7.13
C TYR A 82 -19.57 -1.71 7.61
N ALA A 83 -19.65 -1.49 8.93
CA ALA A 83 -20.29 -0.32 9.50
C ALA A 83 -19.58 0.98 9.12
N ALA A 84 -18.25 0.99 9.06
CA ALA A 84 -17.49 2.13 8.56
C ALA A 84 -17.72 2.36 7.06
N ALA A 85 -17.65 1.31 6.26
CA ALA A 85 -17.85 1.36 4.81
C ALA A 85 -19.22 1.93 4.41
N SER A 86 -20.29 1.55 5.14
CA SER A 86 -21.65 1.98 4.83
C SER A 86 -21.92 3.48 5.06
N ARG A 87 -21.04 4.16 5.80
CA ARG A 87 -21.12 5.61 6.09
C ARG A 87 -20.42 6.49 5.07
N LEU A 88 -19.65 5.89 4.17
CA LEU A 88 -18.81 6.63 3.24
C LEU A 88 -19.57 6.91 1.93
N ASP A 89 -19.69 8.19 1.61
CA ASP A 89 -19.97 8.69 0.31
C ASP A 89 -18.67 9.21 -0.36
N PRO A 90 -18.67 9.61 -1.63
CA PRO A 90 -17.46 10.10 -2.31
C PRO A 90 -16.80 11.29 -1.61
N ALA A 91 -17.57 12.20 -1.00
CA ALA A 91 -17.03 13.39 -0.35
C ALA A 91 -16.33 13.02 0.97
N LEU A 92 -16.99 12.23 1.82
CA LEU A 92 -16.39 11.73 3.07
C LEU A 92 -15.20 10.82 2.79
N TYR A 93 -15.28 9.97 1.75
CA TYR A 93 -14.16 9.09 1.39
C TYR A 93 -12.94 9.87 0.95
N ARG A 94 -13.11 10.96 0.15
CA ARG A 94 -12.00 11.86 -0.19
C ARG A 94 -11.35 12.46 1.04
N GLU A 95 -12.13 12.94 2.02
CA GLU A 95 -11.59 13.54 3.24
C GLU A 95 -10.83 12.51 4.09
N VAL A 96 -11.37 11.29 4.24
CA VAL A 96 -10.69 10.19 4.95
C VAL A 96 -9.40 9.81 4.24
N ALA A 97 -9.46 9.54 2.94
CA ALA A 97 -8.28 9.15 2.16
C ALA A 97 -7.21 10.25 2.15
N ARG A 98 -7.60 11.53 2.02
CA ARG A 98 -6.69 12.68 2.09
C ARG A 98 -5.94 12.70 3.43
N ALA A 99 -6.63 12.45 4.53
CA ALA A 99 -6.03 12.43 5.85
C ALA A 99 -5.07 11.25 6.03
N VAL A 100 -5.43 10.06 5.52
CA VAL A 100 -4.60 8.85 5.59
C VAL A 100 -3.37 8.98 4.69
N PHE A 101 -3.52 9.46 3.48
CA PHE A 101 -2.40 9.69 2.56
C PHE A 101 -1.45 10.77 3.08
N ALA A 102 -1.98 11.79 3.77
CA ALA A 102 -1.16 12.77 4.50
C ALA A 102 -0.35 12.11 5.64
N GLU A 103 -0.98 11.23 6.43
CA GLU A 103 -0.29 10.44 7.46
C GLU A 103 0.81 9.58 6.83
N MET A 104 0.54 8.89 5.72
CA MET A 104 1.54 8.08 5.01
C MET A 104 2.75 8.91 4.56
N LEU A 105 2.52 10.09 3.97
CA LEU A 105 3.60 10.97 3.52
C LEU A 105 4.53 11.36 4.67
N VAL A 106 3.98 11.90 5.76
CA VAL A 106 4.83 12.36 6.88
C VAL A 106 5.53 11.19 7.59
N CYS A 107 5.06 9.96 7.38
CA CYS A 107 5.70 8.75 7.88
C CYS A 107 6.76 8.15 6.93
N GLY A 108 6.92 8.70 5.71
CA GLY A 108 7.96 8.30 4.77
C GLY A 108 7.49 7.38 3.62
N TYR A 109 6.19 7.13 3.49
CA TYR A 109 5.66 6.53 2.28
C TYR A 109 5.54 7.59 1.18
N THR A 110 6.03 7.28 -0.02
CA THR A 110 5.99 8.16 -1.19
C THR A 110 5.05 7.64 -2.27
N ALA A 111 4.71 6.35 -2.20
CA ALA A 111 3.74 5.71 -3.04
C ALA A 111 2.81 4.80 -2.21
N VAL A 112 1.57 4.64 -2.67
CA VAL A 112 0.58 3.74 -2.06
C VAL A 112 -0.19 2.97 -3.11
N GLY A 113 -0.36 1.66 -2.91
CA GLY A 113 -1.31 0.80 -3.59
C GLY A 113 -2.58 0.73 -2.75
N GLU A 114 -3.58 1.47 -3.12
CA GLU A 114 -4.87 1.48 -2.42
C GLU A 114 -5.79 0.40 -2.98
N PHE A 115 -6.01 -0.65 -2.20
CA PHE A 115 -6.84 -1.80 -2.57
C PHE A 115 -8.31 -1.43 -2.38
N HIS A 116 -8.92 -0.93 -3.44
CA HIS A 116 -10.20 -0.25 -3.41
C HIS A 116 -11.35 -1.14 -3.91
N TYR A 117 -12.39 -1.33 -3.10
CA TYR A 117 -13.59 -2.11 -3.42
C TYR A 117 -14.93 -1.41 -3.06
N LEU A 118 -14.93 -0.12 -2.70
CA LEU A 118 -16.15 0.65 -2.46
C LEU A 118 -16.58 1.39 -3.72
N HIS A 119 -17.26 0.70 -4.67
CA HIS A 119 -17.56 1.23 -6.00
C HIS A 119 -18.91 1.95 -6.08
N HIS A 120 -19.88 1.46 -5.32
CA HIS A 120 -21.28 1.83 -5.43
C HIS A 120 -21.83 2.36 -4.11
N ARG A 121 -23.04 2.89 -4.15
CA ARG A 121 -23.82 3.23 -2.96
C ARG A 121 -24.04 1.97 -2.12
N HIS A 122 -24.33 2.15 -0.84
CA HIS A 122 -24.54 1.03 0.10
C HIS A 122 -25.63 0.04 -0.33
N ASP A 123 -26.63 0.50 -1.12
CA ASP A 123 -27.69 -0.32 -1.70
C ASP A 123 -27.27 -1.07 -2.97
N GLY A 124 -26.06 -0.82 -3.46
CA GLY A 124 -25.50 -1.35 -4.72
C GLY A 124 -25.84 -0.54 -5.96
N ALA A 125 -26.56 0.58 -5.83
CA ALA A 125 -26.85 1.46 -6.95
C ALA A 125 -25.59 2.28 -7.31
N ALA A 126 -25.38 2.51 -8.61
CA ALA A 126 -24.32 3.39 -9.07
C ALA A 126 -24.55 4.84 -8.61
N TYR A 127 -23.46 5.57 -8.40
CA TYR A 127 -23.52 7.03 -8.24
C TYR A 127 -23.91 7.70 -9.56
N ALA A 128 -24.50 8.90 -9.49
CA ALA A 128 -24.83 9.68 -10.68
C ALA A 128 -23.57 10.10 -11.47
N GLU A 129 -22.50 10.43 -10.76
CA GLU A 129 -21.16 10.65 -11.31
C GLU A 129 -20.46 9.29 -11.47
N PRO A 130 -20.07 8.87 -12.69
CA PRO A 130 -19.30 7.65 -12.88
C PRO A 130 -17.97 7.70 -12.12
N HIS A 131 -17.59 6.58 -11.50
CA HIS A 131 -16.33 6.43 -10.77
C HIS A 131 -16.15 7.41 -9.59
N ALA A 132 -17.25 7.86 -8.99
CA ALA A 132 -17.21 8.90 -7.95
C ALA A 132 -16.31 8.50 -6.75
N MET A 133 -16.31 7.23 -6.34
CA MET A 133 -15.50 6.74 -5.23
C MET A 133 -14.02 6.63 -5.63
N GLU A 134 -13.72 6.13 -6.81
CA GLU A 134 -12.38 6.01 -7.37
C GLU A 134 -11.75 7.39 -7.59
N LEU A 135 -12.51 8.34 -8.14
CA LEU A 135 -12.07 9.72 -8.34
C LEU A 135 -11.86 10.45 -7.02
N ALA A 136 -12.62 10.12 -5.97
CA ALA A 136 -12.39 10.64 -4.62
C ALA A 136 -10.98 10.30 -4.10
N LEU A 137 -10.53 9.04 -4.28
CA LEU A 137 -9.18 8.60 -3.93
C LEU A 137 -8.12 9.29 -4.80
N ALA A 138 -8.33 9.37 -6.11
CA ALA A 138 -7.43 10.06 -7.03
C ALA A 138 -7.23 11.54 -6.66
N HIS A 139 -8.32 12.23 -6.33
CA HIS A 139 -8.26 13.61 -5.86
C HIS A 139 -7.55 13.73 -4.52
N ALA A 140 -7.85 12.84 -3.55
CA ALA A 140 -7.18 12.82 -2.25
C ALA A 140 -5.66 12.67 -2.36
N ALA A 141 -5.19 11.77 -3.23
CA ALA A 141 -3.76 11.58 -3.48
C ALA A 141 -3.10 12.83 -4.07
N ARG A 142 -3.76 13.49 -5.00
CA ARG A 142 -3.27 14.75 -5.60
C ARG A 142 -3.25 15.90 -4.61
N ASP A 143 -4.28 16.01 -3.75
CA ASP A 143 -4.38 17.06 -2.74
C ASP A 143 -3.17 17.06 -1.81
N VAL A 144 -2.58 15.90 -1.52
CA VAL A 144 -1.42 15.76 -0.63
C VAL A 144 -0.10 15.53 -1.37
N GLY A 145 -0.15 15.12 -2.65
CA GLY A 145 1.02 14.88 -3.47
C GLY A 145 1.68 13.50 -3.28
N ILE A 146 0.94 12.48 -2.82
CA ILE A 146 1.42 11.08 -2.78
C ILE A 146 1.19 10.40 -4.12
N ARG A 147 2.09 9.50 -4.51
CA ARG A 147 1.89 8.64 -5.68
C ARG A 147 0.88 7.54 -5.36
N LEU A 148 -0.20 7.46 -6.15
CA LEU A 148 -1.26 6.47 -5.97
C LEU A 148 -1.27 5.46 -7.12
N VAL A 149 -1.23 4.17 -6.79
CA VAL A 149 -1.68 3.10 -7.66
C VAL A 149 -3.05 2.65 -7.15
N LEU A 150 -4.09 3.05 -7.86
CA LEU A 150 -5.47 2.70 -7.51
C LEU A 150 -5.73 1.26 -7.94
N LEU A 151 -5.69 0.34 -6.98
CA LEU A 151 -5.93 -1.09 -7.20
C LEU A 151 -7.45 -1.35 -7.19
N ASP A 152 -8.09 -1.04 -8.32
CA ASP A 152 -9.52 -1.24 -8.48
C ASP A 152 -9.86 -2.73 -8.43
N THR A 153 -10.75 -3.12 -7.51
CA THR A 153 -10.90 -4.49 -7.06
C THR A 153 -12.17 -5.15 -7.56
N VAL A 154 -12.05 -6.29 -8.21
CA VAL A 154 -13.20 -7.15 -8.53
C VAL A 154 -13.67 -7.91 -7.28
N TYR A 155 -14.99 -7.82 -6.97
CA TYR A 155 -15.65 -8.45 -5.83
C TYR A 155 -17.04 -8.95 -6.26
N LEU A 156 -17.27 -10.26 -6.38
CA LEU A 156 -18.47 -10.82 -7.01
C LEU A 156 -19.30 -11.72 -6.08
N ALA A 157 -18.73 -12.19 -4.96
CA ALA A 157 -19.39 -13.17 -4.09
C ALA A 157 -19.11 -12.89 -2.60
N GLY A 158 -20.04 -13.25 -1.75
CA GLY A 158 -19.90 -13.13 -0.28
C GLY A 158 -19.06 -14.22 0.37
N GLY A 159 -18.74 -15.26 -0.40
CA GLY A 159 -17.95 -16.43 -0.07
C GLY A 159 -17.98 -17.40 -1.24
N ILE A 160 -17.19 -18.49 -1.20
CA ILE A 160 -17.13 -19.45 -2.30
C ILE A 160 -18.54 -20.06 -2.53
N GLY A 161 -19.09 -19.79 -3.72
CA GLY A 161 -20.44 -20.26 -4.09
C GLY A 161 -21.60 -19.52 -3.41
N ALA A 162 -21.35 -18.46 -2.64
CA ALA A 162 -22.37 -17.68 -1.97
C ALA A 162 -22.59 -16.31 -2.65
N PRO A 163 -23.85 -15.83 -2.80
CA PRO A 163 -24.12 -14.51 -3.35
C PRO A 163 -23.59 -13.41 -2.40
N LEU A 164 -23.46 -12.19 -2.92
CA LEU A 164 -23.16 -11.00 -2.11
C LEU A 164 -24.24 -10.82 -1.02
N GLU A 165 -23.80 -10.58 0.21
CA GLU A 165 -24.68 -10.15 1.29
C GLU A 165 -25.17 -8.71 1.02
N PRO A 166 -26.32 -8.28 1.60
CA PRO A 166 -26.82 -6.91 1.41
C PRO A 166 -25.77 -5.82 1.64
N ARG A 167 -24.95 -5.95 2.67
CA ARG A 167 -23.87 -5.02 3.05
C ARG A 167 -22.65 -5.05 2.12
N GLN A 168 -22.54 -6.06 1.24
CA GLN A 168 -21.48 -6.18 0.25
C GLN A 168 -21.88 -5.66 -1.15
N ARG A 169 -23.13 -5.24 -1.33
CA ARG A 169 -23.63 -4.79 -2.63
C ARG A 169 -22.85 -3.60 -3.20
N ALA A 170 -22.33 -2.74 -2.31
CA ALA A 170 -21.50 -1.61 -2.70
C ALA A 170 -20.18 -2.02 -3.40
N PHE A 171 -19.76 -3.29 -3.30
CA PHE A 171 -18.47 -3.77 -3.78
C PHE A 171 -18.54 -4.40 -5.18
N GLY A 172 -19.74 -4.81 -5.64
CA GLY A 172 -19.86 -5.71 -6.76
C GLY A 172 -20.42 -5.10 -8.03
N ASP A 173 -19.81 -5.45 -9.17
CA ASP A 173 -20.23 -5.06 -10.52
C ASP A 173 -21.11 -6.13 -11.22
N GLY A 174 -21.61 -7.11 -10.45
CA GLY A 174 -22.48 -8.18 -10.92
C GLY A 174 -21.77 -9.30 -11.68
N SER A 175 -20.66 -9.03 -12.38
CA SER A 175 -19.86 -10.01 -13.10
C SER A 175 -18.45 -9.50 -13.39
N ALA A 176 -17.50 -10.41 -13.70
CA ALA A 176 -16.16 -10.06 -14.14
C ALA A 176 -16.15 -9.18 -15.40
N VAL A 177 -17.06 -9.45 -16.34
CA VAL A 177 -17.22 -8.62 -17.57
C VAL A 177 -17.77 -7.24 -17.24
N GLY A 178 -18.68 -7.14 -16.26
CA GLY A 178 -19.21 -5.84 -15.78
C GLY A 178 -18.10 -5.01 -15.16
N TRP A 179 -17.31 -5.62 -14.28
CA TRP A 179 -16.15 -4.99 -13.66
C TRP A 179 -15.10 -4.55 -14.70
N LEU A 180 -14.70 -5.40 -15.64
CA LEU A 180 -13.75 -5.04 -16.72
C LEU A 180 -14.22 -3.83 -17.53
N ARG A 181 -15.53 -3.76 -17.84
CA ARG A 181 -16.09 -2.60 -18.54
C ARG A 181 -15.94 -1.32 -17.73
N ARG A 182 -16.20 -1.37 -16.41
CA ARG A 182 -16.04 -0.24 -15.49
C ARG A 182 -14.56 0.13 -15.36
N TRP A 183 -13.68 -0.87 -15.22
CA TRP A 183 -12.23 -0.68 -15.11
C TRP A 183 -11.65 0.05 -16.34
N HIS A 184 -11.99 -0.39 -17.56
CA HIS A 184 -11.55 0.28 -18.80
C HIS A 184 -12.12 1.70 -18.95
N ALA A 185 -13.34 1.93 -18.48
CA ALA A 185 -13.91 3.27 -18.46
C ALA A 185 -13.22 4.20 -17.46
N LEU A 186 -12.85 3.66 -16.30
CA LEU A 186 -12.08 4.38 -15.28
C LEU A 186 -10.66 4.73 -15.79
N ASP A 187 -9.97 3.79 -16.44
CA ASP A 187 -8.64 4.03 -17.04
C ASP A 187 -8.67 5.21 -18.02
N ALA A 188 -9.71 5.31 -18.83
CA ALA A 188 -9.92 6.43 -19.75
C ALA A 188 -10.30 7.75 -19.05
N ALA A 189 -10.85 7.70 -17.84
CA ALA A 189 -11.29 8.86 -17.07
C ALA A 189 -10.22 9.43 -16.15
N LEU A 190 -9.23 8.61 -15.74
CA LEU A 190 -8.16 9.06 -14.86
C LEU A 190 -7.23 10.05 -15.58
N PRO A 191 -6.79 11.10 -14.89
CA PRO A 191 -5.89 12.07 -15.48
C PRO A 191 -4.48 11.50 -15.70
N VAL A 192 -3.89 11.80 -16.84
CA VAL A 192 -2.52 11.38 -17.20
C VAL A 192 -1.53 12.41 -16.67
N ASP A 193 -1.21 12.36 -15.37
CA ASP A 193 -0.24 13.26 -14.72
C ASP A 193 0.96 12.53 -14.08
N GLY A 194 0.98 11.21 -14.17
CA GLY A 194 2.06 10.38 -13.64
C GLY A 194 2.06 10.24 -12.11
N LEU A 195 1.13 10.89 -11.39
CA LEU A 195 0.98 10.75 -9.93
C LEU A 195 -0.04 9.67 -9.58
N VAL A 196 -1.13 9.58 -10.35
CA VAL A 196 -2.17 8.56 -10.17
C VAL A 196 -2.13 7.61 -11.35
N THR A 197 -2.06 6.30 -11.07
CA THR A 197 -2.10 5.23 -12.07
C THR A 197 -3.13 4.19 -11.66
N LEU A 198 -3.70 3.48 -12.64
CA LEU A 198 -4.67 2.42 -12.39
C LEU A 198 -3.98 1.06 -12.36
N GLY A 199 -4.17 0.33 -11.27
CA GLY A 199 -3.90 -1.08 -11.13
C GLY A 199 -5.19 -1.88 -11.06
N ALA A 200 -5.07 -3.16 -10.75
CA ALA A 200 -6.21 -4.06 -10.60
C ALA A 200 -6.02 -4.95 -9.38
N ALA A 201 -7.12 -5.40 -8.79
CA ALA A 201 -7.06 -6.41 -7.76
C ALA A 201 -8.22 -7.42 -7.88
N ILE A 202 -7.94 -8.66 -7.52
CA ILE A 202 -8.91 -9.70 -7.22
C ILE A 202 -9.07 -9.70 -5.71
N HIS A 203 -10.30 -9.49 -5.19
CA HIS A 203 -10.43 -9.43 -3.73
C HIS A 203 -9.81 -10.68 -3.06
N SER A 204 -10.23 -11.85 -3.47
CA SER A 204 -9.69 -13.15 -3.03
C SER A 204 -10.38 -14.27 -3.81
N VAL A 205 -9.91 -15.51 -3.70
CA VAL A 205 -10.59 -16.68 -4.26
C VAL A 205 -11.94 -16.97 -3.58
N ARG A 206 -12.21 -16.36 -2.43
CA ARG A 206 -13.50 -16.40 -1.74
C ARG A 206 -14.56 -15.56 -2.46
N ALA A 207 -14.16 -14.44 -3.01
CA ALA A 207 -15.06 -13.45 -3.60
C ALA A 207 -15.09 -13.49 -5.12
N VAL A 208 -14.16 -14.18 -5.78
CA VAL A 208 -14.08 -14.27 -7.25
C VAL A 208 -13.81 -15.71 -7.64
N SER A 209 -14.67 -16.30 -8.44
CA SER A 209 -14.53 -17.68 -8.88
C SER A 209 -13.33 -17.87 -9.81
N ARG A 210 -12.82 -19.10 -9.92
CA ARG A 210 -11.73 -19.45 -10.84
C ARG A 210 -12.00 -19.01 -12.29
N GLY A 211 -13.25 -19.15 -12.75
CA GLY A 211 -13.67 -18.74 -14.10
C GLY A 211 -13.65 -17.22 -14.28
N ASP A 212 -14.14 -16.50 -13.27
CA ASP A 212 -14.12 -15.04 -13.25
C ASP A 212 -12.70 -14.48 -13.16
N ILE A 213 -11.82 -15.09 -12.35
CA ILE A 213 -10.38 -14.75 -12.27
C ILE A 213 -9.75 -14.85 -13.66
N ARG A 214 -9.99 -15.94 -14.40
CA ARG A 214 -9.48 -16.09 -15.78
C ARG A 214 -9.99 -14.98 -16.68
N THR A 215 -11.28 -14.66 -16.60
CA THR A 215 -11.88 -13.57 -17.38
C THR A 215 -11.20 -12.23 -17.09
N VAL A 216 -10.92 -11.95 -15.80
CA VAL A 216 -10.20 -10.73 -15.37
C VAL A 216 -8.77 -10.70 -15.92
N VAL A 217 -8.03 -11.80 -15.78
CA VAL A 217 -6.64 -11.92 -16.23
C VAL A 217 -6.50 -11.72 -17.73
N ASP A 218 -7.40 -12.35 -18.50
CA ASP A 218 -7.43 -12.27 -19.96
C ASP A 218 -7.87 -10.90 -20.48
N GLY A 219 -8.72 -10.18 -19.70
CA GLY A 219 -9.26 -8.88 -20.08
C GLY A 219 -8.39 -7.67 -19.70
N LEU A 220 -7.39 -7.86 -18.82
CA LEU A 220 -6.51 -6.79 -18.38
C LEU A 220 -5.26 -6.69 -19.26
N PRO A 221 -4.76 -5.46 -19.55
CA PRO A 221 -3.46 -5.28 -20.21
C PRO A 221 -2.33 -5.96 -19.40
N PRO A 222 -1.34 -6.60 -20.04
CA PRO A 222 -0.33 -7.41 -19.37
C PRO A 222 0.62 -6.63 -18.46
N HIS A 223 0.72 -5.31 -18.62
CA HIS A 223 1.56 -4.44 -17.81
C HIS A 223 0.89 -3.95 -16.52
N VAL A 224 -0.42 -4.14 -16.38
CA VAL A 224 -1.19 -3.69 -15.20
C VAL A 224 -0.82 -4.56 -14.00
N PRO A 225 -0.40 -3.98 -12.86
CA PRO A 225 -0.17 -4.73 -11.63
C PRO A 225 -1.48 -5.34 -11.15
N LEU A 226 -1.43 -6.59 -10.67
CA LEU A 226 -2.59 -7.33 -10.21
C LEU A 226 -2.36 -7.81 -8.77
N HIS A 227 -3.20 -7.40 -7.85
CA HIS A 227 -3.09 -7.77 -6.44
C HIS A 227 -4.20 -8.74 -6.02
N VAL A 228 -3.97 -9.52 -4.95
CA VAL A 228 -4.97 -10.45 -4.42
C VAL A 228 -4.69 -10.78 -2.96
N HIS A 229 -5.70 -10.75 -2.08
CA HIS A 229 -5.58 -11.36 -0.75
C HIS A 229 -5.57 -12.89 -0.90
N VAL A 230 -4.62 -13.55 -0.26
CA VAL A 230 -4.47 -15.01 -0.40
C VAL A 230 -3.98 -15.66 0.88
N SER A 231 -4.65 -16.74 1.28
CA SER A 231 -4.24 -17.58 2.41
C SER A 231 -3.97 -16.78 3.70
N GLU A 232 -4.75 -15.71 3.89
CA GLU A 232 -4.68 -14.85 5.08
C GLU A 232 -5.13 -15.64 6.34
N GLN A 233 -6.21 -16.39 6.20
CA GLN A 233 -6.81 -17.18 7.26
C GLN A 233 -6.83 -18.68 6.93
N PRO A 234 -6.61 -19.59 7.89
CA PRO A 234 -6.69 -21.04 7.65
C PRO A 234 -8.03 -21.49 7.06
N ARG A 235 -9.12 -20.81 7.41
CA ARG A 235 -10.46 -21.07 6.90
C ARG A 235 -10.55 -20.89 5.38
N GLU A 236 -9.89 -19.88 4.81
CA GLU A 236 -9.85 -19.67 3.37
C GLU A 236 -9.26 -20.87 2.63
N ASN A 237 -8.14 -21.40 3.15
CA ASN A 237 -7.50 -22.59 2.58
C ASN A 237 -8.42 -23.81 2.62
N ALA A 238 -9.10 -24.03 3.77
CA ALA A 238 -10.03 -25.15 3.94
C ALA A 238 -11.23 -25.05 2.98
N GLU A 239 -11.83 -23.86 2.86
CA GLU A 239 -12.96 -23.59 1.96
C GLU A 239 -12.56 -23.73 0.49
N SER A 240 -11.37 -23.23 0.09
CA SER A 240 -10.82 -23.38 -1.25
C SER A 240 -10.60 -24.84 -1.60
N PHE A 241 -9.98 -25.59 -0.70
CA PHE A 241 -9.75 -27.02 -0.92
C PHE A 241 -11.06 -27.82 -1.03
N ALA A 242 -12.05 -27.52 -0.18
CA ALA A 242 -13.35 -28.18 -0.24
C ALA A 242 -14.10 -27.90 -1.55
N ALA A 243 -13.98 -26.69 -2.10
CA ALA A 243 -14.71 -26.28 -3.31
C ALA A 243 -14.00 -26.67 -4.61
N TYR A 244 -12.67 -26.57 -4.64
CA TYR A 244 -11.86 -26.69 -5.87
C TYR A 244 -10.89 -27.87 -5.86
N GLY A 245 -10.63 -28.52 -4.70
CA GLY A 245 -9.56 -29.49 -4.52
C GLY A 245 -8.16 -28.86 -4.57
N LEU A 246 -8.06 -27.54 -4.43
CA LEU A 246 -6.86 -26.74 -4.61
C LEU A 246 -6.69 -25.73 -3.46
N SER A 247 -5.43 -25.37 -3.16
CA SER A 247 -5.14 -24.20 -2.34
C SER A 247 -5.55 -22.90 -3.08
N PRO A 248 -5.69 -21.76 -2.38
CA PRO A 248 -5.93 -20.47 -3.03
C PRO A 248 -4.88 -20.15 -4.11
N VAL A 249 -3.60 -20.41 -3.87
CA VAL A 249 -2.53 -20.27 -4.87
C VAL A 249 -2.74 -21.20 -6.06
N GLY A 250 -3.15 -22.44 -5.82
CA GLY A 250 -3.49 -23.40 -6.88
C GLY A 250 -4.64 -22.92 -7.77
N VAL A 251 -5.68 -22.32 -7.19
CA VAL A 251 -6.80 -21.70 -7.94
C VAL A 251 -6.29 -20.55 -8.82
N LEU A 252 -5.44 -19.66 -8.28
CA LEU A 252 -4.83 -18.55 -9.02
C LEU A 252 -3.95 -19.05 -10.18
N ALA A 253 -3.15 -20.12 -9.94
CA ALA A 253 -2.30 -20.71 -10.96
C ALA A 253 -3.14 -21.31 -12.10
N GLU A 254 -4.19 -22.12 -11.80
CA GLU A 254 -5.08 -22.68 -12.82
C GLU A 254 -5.87 -21.62 -13.59
N ALA A 255 -6.19 -20.48 -12.95
CA ALA A 255 -6.84 -19.35 -13.60
C ALA A 255 -5.89 -18.54 -14.49
N GLY A 256 -4.56 -18.81 -14.45
CA GLY A 256 -3.56 -18.07 -15.22
C GLY A 256 -3.12 -16.75 -14.59
N ALA A 257 -3.47 -16.51 -13.32
CA ALA A 257 -3.14 -15.27 -12.61
C ALA A 257 -1.69 -15.28 -12.06
N LEU A 258 -1.15 -16.47 -11.70
CA LEU A 258 0.14 -16.58 -11.05
C LEU A 258 1.29 -16.23 -12.02
N GLY A 259 2.04 -15.17 -11.71
CA GLY A 259 3.14 -14.70 -12.55
C GLY A 259 3.77 -13.40 -12.01
N PRO A 260 4.75 -12.81 -12.72
CA PRO A 260 5.56 -11.69 -12.23
C PRO A 260 4.78 -10.39 -11.93
N ARG A 261 3.57 -10.20 -12.53
CA ARG A 261 2.73 -9.03 -12.26
C ARG A 261 1.79 -9.20 -11.09
N LEU A 262 1.68 -10.44 -10.56
CA LEU A 262 0.79 -10.73 -9.43
C LEU A 262 1.49 -10.40 -8.12
N ALA A 263 0.80 -9.68 -7.26
CA ALA A 263 1.17 -9.43 -5.88
C ALA A 263 0.16 -10.13 -4.94
N LEU A 264 0.65 -11.15 -4.25
CA LEU A 264 -0.11 -11.90 -3.25
C LEU A 264 0.00 -11.16 -1.92
N VAL A 265 -1.13 -10.71 -1.37
CA VAL A 265 -1.16 -10.04 -0.07
C VAL A 265 -1.30 -11.07 1.03
N HIS A 266 -0.54 -10.93 2.09
CA HIS A 266 -0.35 -11.81 3.25
C HIS A 266 0.39 -13.11 2.90
N GLY A 267 -0.29 -14.11 2.34
CA GLY A 267 0.30 -15.44 2.14
C GLY A 267 0.72 -16.10 3.45
N THR A 268 0.00 -15.85 4.53
CA THR A 268 0.35 -16.26 5.89
C THR A 268 0.35 -17.78 6.04
N HIS A 269 -0.64 -18.46 5.46
CA HIS A 269 -0.86 -19.89 5.62
C HIS A 269 -0.57 -20.69 4.35
N LEU A 270 0.55 -20.40 3.67
CA LEU A 270 0.98 -21.12 2.47
C LEU A 270 1.56 -22.51 2.80
N SER A 271 1.23 -23.50 1.99
CA SER A 271 1.90 -24.80 2.00
C SER A 271 3.29 -24.72 1.36
N ASP A 272 4.12 -25.76 1.54
CA ASP A 272 5.43 -25.85 0.89
C ASP A 272 5.32 -25.83 -0.65
N ALA A 273 4.27 -26.44 -1.19
CA ALA A 273 3.99 -26.44 -2.62
C ALA A 273 3.59 -25.05 -3.11
N ASP A 274 2.81 -24.31 -2.33
CA ASP A 274 2.43 -22.92 -2.67
C ASP A 274 3.66 -21.99 -2.66
N VAL A 275 4.52 -22.10 -1.64
CA VAL A 275 5.77 -21.33 -1.55
C VAL A 275 6.65 -21.59 -2.79
N ALA A 276 6.81 -22.87 -3.19
CA ALA A 276 7.58 -23.22 -4.39
C ALA A 276 6.94 -22.66 -5.67
N ALA A 277 5.62 -22.74 -5.81
CA ALA A 277 4.90 -22.23 -6.98
C ALA A 277 5.00 -20.70 -7.11
N VAL A 278 4.81 -19.97 -6.00
CA VAL A 278 4.91 -18.51 -5.94
C VAL A 278 6.32 -18.05 -6.29
N GLY A 279 7.34 -18.72 -5.71
CA GLY A 279 8.74 -18.42 -6.00
C GLY A 279 9.11 -18.69 -7.46
N ALA A 280 8.73 -19.85 -8.01
CA ALA A 280 8.99 -20.22 -9.40
C ALA A 280 8.32 -19.26 -10.41
N ALA A 281 7.17 -18.69 -10.03
CA ALA A 281 6.48 -17.69 -10.83
C ALA A 281 7.12 -16.28 -10.78
N GLY A 282 8.06 -16.04 -9.86
CA GLY A 282 8.66 -14.74 -9.61
C GLY A 282 7.63 -13.67 -9.19
N ALA A 283 6.55 -14.11 -8.55
CA ALA A 283 5.47 -13.25 -8.10
C ALA A 283 5.91 -12.37 -6.92
N HIS A 284 5.20 -11.28 -6.68
CA HIS A 284 5.37 -10.47 -5.48
C HIS A 284 4.57 -11.06 -4.31
N VAL A 285 5.07 -10.89 -3.09
CA VAL A 285 4.32 -11.14 -1.86
C VAL A 285 4.39 -9.91 -0.99
N VAL A 286 3.22 -9.36 -0.66
CA VAL A 286 3.09 -8.15 0.17
C VAL A 286 2.80 -8.61 1.60
N MET A 287 3.79 -8.51 2.47
CA MET A 287 3.64 -8.78 3.90
C MET A 287 3.13 -7.51 4.58
N CYS A 288 2.22 -7.68 5.53
CA CYS A 288 1.65 -6.59 6.33
C CYS A 288 1.83 -6.87 7.84
N PRO A 289 3.08 -6.92 8.32
CA PRO A 289 3.42 -7.45 9.65
C PRO A 289 2.66 -6.82 10.81
N THR A 290 2.38 -5.51 10.76
CA THR A 290 1.63 -4.84 11.84
C THR A 290 0.16 -5.22 11.83
N THR A 291 -0.46 -5.42 10.65
CA THR A 291 -1.84 -5.90 10.54
C THR A 291 -1.95 -7.37 10.94
N GLU A 292 -1.06 -8.22 10.43
CA GLU A 292 -1.02 -9.66 10.73
C GLU A 292 -0.86 -9.91 12.24
N ALA A 293 -0.09 -9.04 12.92
CA ALA A 293 0.03 -9.06 14.38
C ALA A 293 -1.24 -8.55 15.09
N ASP A 294 -1.85 -7.47 14.60
CA ASP A 294 -3.03 -6.84 15.19
C ASP A 294 -4.28 -7.73 15.09
N LEU A 295 -4.46 -8.42 13.95
CA LEU A 295 -5.58 -9.34 13.71
C LEU A 295 -5.31 -10.77 14.20
N GLY A 296 -4.06 -11.08 14.57
CA GLY A 296 -3.68 -12.42 15.03
C GLY A 296 -3.64 -13.45 13.92
N ASP A 297 -3.34 -13.05 12.68
CA ASP A 297 -3.33 -13.93 11.50
C ASP A 297 -2.18 -14.96 11.56
N GLY A 298 -1.07 -14.59 12.20
CA GLY A 298 0.10 -15.44 12.32
C GLY A 298 1.33 -14.82 11.66
N ILE A 299 2.37 -15.63 11.47
CA ILE A 299 3.63 -15.22 10.83
C ILE A 299 3.75 -15.96 9.51
N GLY A 300 3.70 -15.21 8.40
CA GLY A 300 3.87 -15.75 7.06
C GLY A 300 5.31 -16.20 6.76
N PRO A 301 5.52 -17.11 5.79
CA PRO A 301 6.83 -17.71 5.50
C PRO A 301 7.71 -16.82 4.60
N ALA A 302 7.88 -15.54 4.94
CA ALA A 302 8.50 -14.53 4.08
C ALA A 302 9.93 -14.91 3.65
N ARG A 303 10.76 -15.43 4.56
CA ARG A 303 12.13 -15.84 4.22
C ARG A 303 12.12 -17.02 3.23
N ARG A 304 11.26 -18.01 3.45
CA ARG A 304 11.11 -19.17 2.55
C ARG A 304 10.62 -18.75 1.16
N LEU A 305 9.70 -17.80 1.09
CA LEU A 305 9.22 -17.22 -0.16
C LEU A 305 10.36 -16.52 -0.92
N ALA A 306 11.15 -15.68 -0.23
CA ALA A 306 12.30 -15.02 -0.81
C ALA A 306 13.36 -16.03 -1.30
N ASP A 307 13.66 -17.08 -0.51
CA ASP A 307 14.58 -18.16 -0.89
C ASP A 307 14.08 -18.96 -2.10
N ALA A 308 12.76 -19.07 -2.28
CA ALA A 308 12.15 -19.72 -3.43
C ALA A 308 12.13 -18.84 -4.70
N GLY A 309 12.44 -17.55 -4.60
CA GLY A 309 12.49 -16.60 -5.71
C GLY A 309 11.33 -15.61 -5.79
N ALA A 310 10.44 -15.57 -4.80
CA ALA A 310 9.40 -14.54 -4.69
C ALA A 310 10.02 -13.18 -4.33
N ARG A 311 9.36 -12.10 -4.74
CA ARG A 311 9.77 -10.72 -4.46
C ARG A 311 8.98 -10.21 -3.27
N ILE A 312 9.66 -9.84 -2.19
CA ILE A 312 9.00 -9.36 -0.97
C ILE A 312 8.74 -7.85 -1.08
N ALA A 313 7.52 -7.45 -0.74
CA ALA A 313 7.10 -6.06 -0.55
C ALA A 313 6.41 -5.92 0.82
N LEU A 314 6.22 -4.68 1.27
CA LEU A 314 5.54 -4.35 2.54
C LEU A 314 4.31 -3.47 2.29
N GLY A 315 3.28 -3.66 3.13
CA GLY A 315 2.07 -2.86 3.17
C GLY A 315 1.62 -2.54 4.59
N SER A 316 0.82 -1.51 4.77
CA SER A 316 0.21 -1.13 6.06
C SER A 316 -1.22 -1.66 6.23
N ASP A 317 -1.81 -2.20 5.17
CA ASP A 317 -3.11 -2.85 5.06
C ASP A 317 -4.23 -2.07 5.79
N GLN A 318 -4.65 -2.52 6.99
CA GLN A 318 -5.72 -1.86 7.75
C GLN A 318 -5.32 -0.51 8.36
N ASN A 319 -4.07 -0.09 8.18
CA ASN A 319 -3.56 1.16 8.75
C ASN A 319 -3.69 1.26 10.29
N ALA A 320 -3.65 0.13 11.00
CA ALA A 320 -3.53 0.10 12.46
C ALA A 320 -2.24 0.79 12.91
N VAL A 321 -1.18 0.64 12.12
CA VAL A 321 0.08 1.38 12.18
C VAL A 321 0.39 1.91 10.78
N VAL A 322 0.89 3.14 10.70
CA VAL A 322 1.44 3.72 9.45
C VAL A 322 2.88 4.12 9.73
N ASP A 323 3.80 3.18 9.55
CA ASP A 323 5.24 3.38 9.79
C ASP A 323 6.06 2.34 9.00
N PRO A 324 6.71 2.71 7.89
CA PRO A 324 7.49 1.78 7.07
C PRO A 324 8.64 1.12 7.83
N PHE A 325 9.22 1.80 8.83
CA PHE A 325 10.28 1.22 9.65
C PHE A 325 9.74 0.16 10.62
N LEU A 326 8.51 0.32 11.12
CA LEU A 326 7.86 -0.71 11.92
C LEU A 326 7.48 -1.93 11.09
N GLU A 327 7.00 -1.74 9.84
CA GLU A 327 6.75 -2.86 8.92
C GLU A 327 8.06 -3.63 8.63
N MET A 328 9.15 -2.93 8.31
CA MET A 328 10.47 -3.54 8.13
C MET A 328 10.92 -4.35 9.36
N ARG A 329 10.79 -3.76 10.56
CA ARG A 329 11.13 -4.47 11.79
C ARG A 329 10.18 -5.61 12.12
N GLY A 330 8.90 -5.45 11.80
CA GLY A 330 7.86 -6.47 11.97
C GLY A 330 8.18 -7.72 11.14
N LEU A 331 8.57 -7.54 9.89
CA LEU A 331 8.99 -8.63 9.01
C LEU A 331 10.14 -9.44 9.61
N GLU A 332 11.24 -8.79 9.99
CA GLU A 332 12.40 -9.46 10.59
C GLU A 332 12.06 -10.04 11.99
N ALA A 333 11.28 -9.34 12.81
CA ALA A 333 10.89 -9.81 14.14
C ALA A 333 10.02 -11.07 14.06
N GLY A 334 9.06 -11.12 13.14
CA GLY A 334 8.23 -12.29 12.88
C GLY A 334 9.08 -13.50 12.51
N GLU A 335 9.99 -13.34 11.54
CA GLU A 335 10.90 -14.42 11.12
C GLU A 335 11.83 -14.88 12.25
N ARG A 336 12.33 -13.96 13.09
CA ARG A 336 13.13 -14.33 14.28
C ARG A 336 12.33 -15.17 15.25
N LEU A 337 11.09 -14.79 15.53
CA LEU A 337 10.21 -15.51 16.46
C LEU A 337 9.84 -16.89 15.92
N ALA A 338 9.54 -16.99 14.63
CA ALA A 338 9.14 -18.24 13.98
C ALA A 338 10.33 -19.23 13.86
N SER A 339 11.52 -18.72 13.49
CA SER A 339 12.69 -19.57 13.19
C SER A 339 13.68 -19.75 14.35
N GLY A 340 13.62 -18.90 15.38
CA GLY A 340 14.63 -18.83 16.44
C GLY A 340 15.99 -18.29 15.97
N ARG A 341 16.10 -17.69 14.78
CA ARG A 341 17.32 -17.19 14.15
C ARG A 341 17.27 -15.67 14.01
N ARG A 342 18.42 -15.00 14.12
CA ARG A 342 18.58 -13.56 13.85
C ARG A 342 19.09 -13.35 12.42
N GLY A 343 18.73 -12.21 11.81
CA GLY A 343 19.22 -11.81 10.50
C GLY A 343 18.63 -12.66 9.37
N CYS A 344 17.37 -13.02 9.47
CA CYS A 344 16.64 -13.63 8.38
C CYS A 344 16.55 -12.67 7.20
N PHE A 345 16.28 -11.40 7.50
CA PHE A 345 16.42 -10.28 6.56
C PHE A 345 17.45 -9.29 7.13
N ASP A 346 18.48 -8.98 6.37
CA ASP A 346 19.41 -7.91 6.73
C ASP A 346 18.78 -6.53 6.46
N PRO A 347 19.35 -5.43 6.98
CA PRO A 347 18.81 -4.10 6.80
C PRO A 347 18.66 -3.66 5.35
N ALA A 348 19.52 -4.13 4.45
CA ALA A 348 19.43 -3.84 3.01
C ALA A 348 18.19 -4.52 2.40
N ALA A 349 17.97 -5.80 2.73
CA ALA A 349 16.79 -6.55 2.27
C ALA A 349 15.49 -5.95 2.82
N LEU A 350 15.48 -5.46 4.09
CA LEU A 350 14.33 -4.78 4.69
C LEU A 350 14.02 -3.46 3.98
N ALA A 351 15.04 -2.62 3.74
CA ALA A 351 14.89 -1.39 2.99
C ALA A 351 14.46 -1.66 1.54
N GLY A 352 15.02 -2.71 0.92
CA GLY A 352 14.64 -3.17 -0.41
C GLY A 352 13.18 -3.60 -0.48
N ALA A 353 12.66 -4.33 0.51
CA ALA A 353 11.26 -4.73 0.55
C ALA A 353 10.30 -3.53 0.67
N ALA A 354 10.64 -2.53 1.51
CA ALA A 354 9.84 -1.33 1.68
C ALA A 354 9.93 -0.36 0.48
N GLY A 355 11.12 -0.21 -0.12
CA GLY A 355 11.37 0.70 -1.26
C GLY A 355 11.14 0.02 -2.61
N ALA A 356 12.19 -0.57 -3.17
CA ALA A 356 12.18 -1.17 -4.51
C ALA A 356 11.13 -2.28 -4.67
N GLY A 357 10.93 -3.12 -3.63
CA GLY A 357 9.90 -4.17 -3.60
C GLY A 357 8.50 -3.61 -3.68
N GLY A 358 8.21 -2.56 -2.86
CA GLY A 358 6.93 -1.88 -2.88
C GLY A 358 6.63 -1.24 -4.24
N TYR A 359 7.59 -0.49 -4.81
CA TYR A 359 7.44 0.13 -6.14
C TYR A 359 7.25 -0.90 -7.23
N ALA A 360 8.01 -2.00 -7.22
CA ALA A 360 7.89 -3.05 -8.22
C ALA A 360 6.54 -3.79 -8.14
N ALA A 361 6.04 -4.08 -6.92
CA ALA A 361 4.72 -4.68 -6.73
C ALA A 361 3.59 -3.78 -7.24
N LEU A 362 3.79 -2.46 -7.19
CA LEU A 362 2.86 -1.44 -7.69
C LEU A 362 3.02 -1.15 -9.19
N GLY A 363 3.92 -1.82 -9.90
CA GLY A 363 4.17 -1.57 -11.31
C GLY A 363 4.88 -0.24 -11.61
N LEU A 364 5.44 0.42 -10.60
CA LEU A 364 6.12 1.72 -10.72
C LEU A 364 7.59 1.61 -11.19
N GLY A 365 8.07 0.39 -11.40
CA GLY A 365 9.43 0.12 -11.88
C GLY A 365 10.47 0.04 -10.76
N SER A 366 11.73 0.31 -11.11
CA SER A 366 12.84 0.33 -10.15
C SER A 366 12.77 1.55 -9.23
N HIS A 367 13.37 1.42 -8.03
CA HIS A 367 13.46 2.53 -7.07
C HIS A 367 14.75 2.40 -6.24
N ALA A 368 15.87 2.67 -6.91
CA ALA A 368 17.23 2.57 -6.37
C ALA A 368 17.97 3.92 -6.40
N LEU A 369 17.26 5.04 -6.57
CA LEU A 369 17.78 6.39 -6.75
C LEU A 369 18.76 6.47 -7.94
N ALA A 370 18.47 5.76 -9.02
CA ALA A 370 19.20 5.79 -10.26
C ALA A 370 18.54 6.72 -11.29
N VAL A 371 19.31 7.10 -12.34
CA VAL A 371 18.77 7.88 -13.46
C VAL A 371 17.60 7.13 -14.10
N GLY A 372 16.49 7.84 -14.31
CA GLY A 372 15.22 7.30 -14.81
C GLY A 372 14.25 6.82 -13.73
N ASP A 373 14.69 6.60 -12.49
CA ASP A 373 13.78 6.28 -11.38
C ASP A 373 12.91 7.49 -11.00
N HIS A 374 11.82 7.27 -10.30
CA HIS A 374 11.06 8.33 -9.66
C HIS A 374 11.93 9.07 -8.63
N CYS A 375 11.93 10.40 -8.66
CA CYS A 375 12.63 11.22 -7.67
C CYS A 375 11.78 11.34 -6.40
N ASP A 376 11.67 10.22 -5.68
CA ASP A 376 10.89 10.06 -4.46
C ASP A 376 11.87 9.72 -3.31
N LEU A 377 12.10 10.68 -2.41
CA LEU A 377 13.18 10.66 -1.42
C LEU A 377 12.63 10.86 -0.01
N VAL A 378 13.25 10.21 0.96
CA VAL A 378 12.96 10.41 2.39
C VAL A 378 14.23 10.79 3.14
N GLU A 379 14.25 11.97 3.75
CA GLU A 379 15.29 12.40 4.67
C GLU A 379 15.00 11.88 6.08
N VAL A 380 15.97 11.19 6.69
CA VAL A 380 15.87 10.61 8.02
C VAL A 380 16.76 11.35 9.01
N ASP A 381 16.21 11.74 10.15
CA ASP A 381 16.97 12.33 11.26
C ASP A 381 17.86 11.27 11.93
N THR A 382 19.17 11.46 11.81
CA THR A 382 20.18 10.58 12.41
C THR A 382 20.70 11.07 13.76
N ALA A 383 20.19 12.22 14.24
CA ALA A 383 20.56 12.83 15.53
C ALA A 383 19.49 12.65 16.62
N SER A 384 18.37 12.03 16.31
CA SER A 384 17.30 11.77 17.28
C SER A 384 17.75 10.76 18.35
N ILE A 385 17.04 10.70 19.48
CA ILE A 385 17.33 9.72 20.55
C ILE A 385 17.23 8.26 20.06
N ARG A 386 16.49 7.99 18.96
CA ARG A 386 16.29 6.65 18.39
C ARG A 386 17.43 6.25 17.45
N THR A 387 17.97 7.20 16.71
CA THR A 387 18.95 6.98 15.63
C THR A 387 20.38 7.35 16.03
N ALA A 388 20.56 8.18 17.07
CA ALA A 388 21.88 8.62 17.52
C ALA A 388 22.80 7.43 17.85
N GLY A 389 23.96 7.39 17.20
CA GLY A 389 24.95 6.30 17.36
C GLY A 389 24.68 5.08 16.47
N SER A 390 23.58 5.03 15.72
CA SER A 390 23.34 3.97 14.75
C SER A 390 24.22 4.14 13.51
N ALA A 391 24.74 3.05 12.97
CA ALA A 391 25.34 3.09 11.63
C ALA A 391 24.24 3.38 10.60
N LEU A 392 24.53 4.22 9.60
CA LEU A 392 23.52 4.65 8.61
C LEU A 392 22.89 3.48 7.86
N ALA A 393 23.65 2.42 7.54
CA ALA A 393 23.12 1.21 6.92
C ALA A 393 22.15 0.42 7.82
N GLN A 394 22.05 0.74 9.12
CA GLN A 394 21.18 0.07 10.08
C GLN A 394 19.88 0.88 10.37
N LEU A 395 19.64 2.00 9.69
CA LEU A 395 18.45 2.83 9.86
C LEU A 395 17.13 2.04 9.75
N PRO A 396 16.98 1.04 8.86
CA PRO A 396 15.77 0.20 8.83
C PRO A 396 15.42 -0.47 10.16
N LEU A 397 16.41 -0.69 11.02
CA LEU A 397 16.24 -1.32 12.34
C LEU A 397 16.22 -0.33 13.51
N SER A 398 16.58 0.93 13.31
CA SER A 398 16.68 1.92 14.41
C SER A 398 15.73 3.10 14.25
N ALA A 399 15.46 3.54 13.04
CA ALA A 399 14.55 4.66 12.80
C ALA A 399 13.07 4.27 12.98
N THR A 400 12.21 5.26 13.10
CA THR A 400 10.74 5.17 13.08
C THR A 400 10.19 6.29 12.20
N ALA A 401 8.88 6.29 11.94
CA ALA A 401 8.20 7.40 11.26
C ALA A 401 8.48 8.78 11.91
N ALA A 402 8.71 8.82 13.24
CA ALA A 402 9.05 10.05 13.95
C ALA A 402 10.45 10.62 13.63
N ASP A 403 11.26 9.86 12.90
CA ASP A 403 12.59 10.29 12.43
C ASP A 403 12.57 10.79 10.98
N VAL A 404 11.42 10.73 10.31
CA VAL A 404 11.25 11.30 8.97
C VAL A 404 11.21 12.83 9.08
N ARG A 405 12.12 13.50 8.37
CA ARG A 405 12.21 14.96 8.36
C ARG A 405 11.54 15.54 7.13
N ARG A 406 12.02 15.15 5.95
CA ARG A 406 11.50 15.63 4.67
C ARG A 406 11.12 14.49 3.76
N VAL A 407 10.05 14.71 3.00
CA VAL A 407 9.60 13.77 1.98
C VAL A 407 9.51 14.51 0.65
N VAL A 408 10.12 13.92 -0.37
CA VAL A 408 10.09 14.40 -1.75
C VAL A 408 9.32 13.37 -2.57
N VAL A 409 8.36 13.83 -3.36
CA VAL A 409 7.63 13.01 -4.34
C VAL A 409 7.68 13.71 -5.70
N ALA A 410 7.99 12.97 -6.75
CA ALA A 410 8.14 13.50 -8.10
C ALA A 410 9.07 14.73 -8.15
N GLY A 411 10.17 14.69 -7.39
CA GLY A 411 11.14 15.77 -7.33
C GLY A 411 10.65 17.04 -6.62
N ARG A 412 9.57 16.99 -5.83
CA ARG A 412 9.03 18.13 -5.06
C ARG A 412 8.96 17.79 -3.58
N VAL A 413 9.34 18.71 -2.71
CA VAL A 413 9.14 18.55 -1.27
C VAL A 413 7.65 18.64 -0.98
N VAL A 414 7.07 17.57 -0.45
CA VAL A 414 5.62 17.45 -0.12
C VAL A 414 5.35 17.47 1.39
N ALA A 415 6.35 17.12 2.20
CA ALA A 415 6.27 17.21 3.67
C ALA A 415 7.62 17.64 4.25
N ASP A 416 7.59 18.44 5.32
CA ASP A 416 8.77 18.89 6.09
C ASP A 416 8.40 18.99 7.57
N GLY A 417 9.17 18.35 8.45
CA GLY A 417 8.95 18.36 9.89
C GLY A 417 7.59 17.86 10.35
N GLY A 418 7.02 16.86 9.65
CA GLY A 418 5.71 16.28 9.97
C GLY A 418 4.51 17.11 9.46
N ILE A 419 4.74 18.15 8.67
CA ILE A 419 3.72 19.06 8.12
C ILE A 419 3.71 18.95 6.59
N LEU A 420 2.53 18.99 5.97
CA LEU A 420 2.40 19.06 4.52
C LEU A 420 2.86 20.42 4.01
N VAL A 421 3.70 20.43 2.98
CA VAL A 421 4.20 21.66 2.35
C VAL A 421 3.25 22.17 1.26
N GLY A 422 2.40 21.27 0.74
CA GLY A 422 1.45 21.53 -0.36
C GLY A 422 2.06 21.22 -1.73
N ALA A 423 1.22 20.72 -2.64
CA ALA A 423 1.62 20.34 -3.99
C ALA A 423 1.89 21.53 -4.93
N GLY A 424 1.74 22.78 -4.44
CA GLY A 424 2.01 24.01 -5.21
C GLY A 424 0.91 24.42 -6.18
N ASP A 425 -0.24 23.74 -6.18
CA ASP A 425 -1.37 23.93 -7.10
C ASP A 425 -2.58 24.66 -6.48
N GLY A 426 -2.42 25.22 -5.31
CA GLY A 426 -3.50 25.95 -4.62
C GLY A 426 -4.52 25.05 -3.88
N THR A 427 -4.22 23.77 -3.66
CA THR A 427 -5.12 22.81 -2.97
C THR A 427 -5.36 23.12 -1.49
N GLY A 428 -4.70 24.14 -0.93
CA GLY A 428 -4.93 24.58 0.46
C GLY A 428 -4.36 23.65 1.54
N THR A 429 -3.55 22.66 1.18
CA THR A 429 -2.95 21.71 2.15
C THR A 429 -1.62 22.20 2.75
N ALA A 430 -1.02 23.29 2.21
CA ALA A 430 0.23 23.83 2.73
C ALA A 430 0.09 24.27 4.20
N GLY A 431 1.05 23.84 5.03
CA GLY A 431 1.06 24.11 6.47
C GLY A 431 0.05 23.29 7.29
N THR A 432 -0.56 22.25 6.69
CA THR A 432 -1.57 21.43 7.37
C THR A 432 -0.92 20.28 8.13
N ASP A 433 -1.29 20.14 9.40
CA ASP A 433 -0.96 19.00 10.23
C ASP A 433 -1.89 17.80 9.89
N PRO A 434 -1.33 16.63 9.50
CA PRO A 434 -2.12 15.42 9.21
C PRO A 434 -3.05 14.98 10.34
N ALA A 435 -2.66 15.20 11.60
CA ALA A 435 -3.52 14.87 12.74
C ALA A 435 -4.79 15.73 12.78
N THR A 436 -4.72 16.96 12.29
CA THR A 436 -5.90 17.84 12.15
C THR A 436 -6.83 17.34 11.05
N LEU A 437 -6.29 16.91 9.90
CA LEU A 437 -7.09 16.28 8.83
C LEU A 437 -7.79 15.02 9.33
N LEU A 438 -7.07 14.14 10.04
CA LEU A 438 -7.63 12.91 10.60
C LEU A 438 -8.76 13.18 11.59
N ARG A 439 -8.55 14.10 12.54
CA ARG A 439 -9.60 14.46 13.52
C ARG A 439 -10.84 14.99 12.82
N SER A 440 -10.68 15.84 11.81
CA SER A 440 -11.81 16.42 11.06
C SER A 440 -12.55 15.36 10.26
N ALA A 441 -11.84 14.48 9.54
CA ALA A 441 -12.45 13.41 8.74
C ALA A 441 -13.20 12.41 9.62
N ILE A 442 -12.60 11.97 10.74
CA ILE A 442 -13.23 11.05 11.69
C ILE A 442 -14.48 11.69 12.31
N ALA A 443 -14.41 12.97 12.71
CA ALA A 443 -15.56 13.67 13.28
C ALA A 443 -16.72 13.86 12.27
N ALA A 444 -16.40 14.03 10.98
CA ALA A 444 -17.41 14.11 9.93
C ALA A 444 -18.15 12.77 9.76
N VAL A 445 -17.40 11.66 9.69
CA VAL A 445 -17.99 10.30 9.60
C VAL A 445 -18.80 9.94 10.84
N ASP A 446 -18.33 10.27 12.05
CA ASP A 446 -19.05 10.01 13.30
C ASP A 446 -20.28 10.93 13.46
N GLY A 447 -20.21 12.17 12.96
CA GLY A 447 -21.31 13.14 13.01
C GLY A 447 -22.48 12.79 12.10
N ASP A 448 -22.24 12.21 10.95
CA ASP A 448 -23.28 11.70 10.07
C ASP A 448 -23.98 10.46 10.65
N ALA A 449 -23.26 9.59 11.35
CA ALA A 449 -23.85 8.47 12.07
C ALA A 449 -24.90 8.92 13.13
N ALA A 450 -24.56 9.96 13.91
CA ALA A 450 -25.50 10.48 14.94
C ALA A 450 -26.76 11.13 14.35
N ARG A 451 -26.72 11.61 13.11
CA ARG A 451 -27.86 12.16 12.38
C ARG A 451 -28.76 11.08 11.78
N GLU A 452 -28.21 9.95 11.35
CA GLU A 452 -28.96 8.81 10.82
C GLU A 452 -29.71 8.06 11.95
N GLU A 453 -29.09 7.87 13.10
CA GLU A 453 -29.73 7.24 14.29
C GLU A 453 -30.86 8.11 14.89
N SER A 454 -30.92 9.39 14.58
CA SER A 454 -31.95 10.31 15.03
C SER A 454 -33.13 10.48 14.06
N ARG A 455 -33.14 9.81 12.93
CA ARG A 455 -34.23 9.77 11.94
C ARG A 455 -34.95 8.44 11.96
#